data_6c886df2803c7c9745ee0fc765e45de7
#
_entry.id   6c886df2803c7c9745ee0fc765e45de7
#
_cell.length_a   1.000
_cell.length_b   1.000
_cell.length_c   1.000
_cell.angle_alpha   90.00
_cell.angle_beta   90.00
_cell.angle_gamma   90.00
#
_symmetry.space_group_name_H-M   'P 1'
#
loop_
_entity.id
_entity.type
_entity.pdbx_description
1 polymer ?
#
loop_
_entity_poly.entity_id
_entity_poly.type
_entity_poly.pdbx_seq_one_letter_code
_entity_poly.pdbx_strand_id
1 'polypeptide(L)'
;MKIGFDNDKYLKVQSEHIRERIAKFDGKLYLELGGKLFDDHHASRVLPGFKPDSKLRMFAQLRNQLEIVIVVSAEDIEKNKVRADLGITYDEDVLRLREEFQSRDFMVGSVVITHYNGQHAADQFRHRLERMGIKSYVHYLIDGYPHNVELIASDEGFGKNDYVETSRELVIVTAPGPGSGKMAVCLSQLYNENKRGIRAGYAKFETFPVWNLPLKHPVNIAYEAATADLNDVNMIDPFHLEAYDKIAVNYNRDIEIFPVLNALFEGIYGENPYKSPTDMGVNMVGFCISDDEVCCNASRDEIIRRYYDATNKLADGADNEEEVHKIQMLFNQARITTAYRRVTVAAQAKQELSGHTASAIELEDGTIITAKSSPLLGCSAALLLNATKHLAGIDHEAKLIPQSLIEPVQKTKTEYLGAKNPRLHTDEVLVALSVVSESDERSRRALEQLPNLRNCQVHSTVMLSEVDRKIFKKLGCGLTCDPVRKK
;
A
#
# COMPACT_ATOMS: atom_id res chain seq x y z
N MET A 1 -16.58 -12.69 6.12
CA MET A 1 -16.14 -11.34 6.59
C MET A 1 -17.29 -10.35 6.38
N LYS A 2 -17.64 -9.51 7.38
CA LYS A 2 -18.64 -8.45 7.20
C LYS A 2 -18.08 -7.40 6.23
N ILE A 3 -18.93 -6.88 5.36
CA ILE A 3 -18.58 -5.85 4.38
C ILE A 3 -18.97 -4.49 4.96
N GLY A 4 -18.06 -3.54 4.98
CA GLY A 4 -18.25 -2.17 5.46
C GLY A 4 -18.10 -1.11 4.37
N PHE A 5 -17.73 -1.52 3.14
CA PHE A 5 -17.48 -0.61 2.03
C PHE A 5 -18.13 -1.11 0.74
N ASP A 6 -18.87 -0.24 0.08
CA ASP A 6 -19.52 -0.50 -1.21
C ASP A 6 -18.56 -0.16 -2.35
N ASN A 7 -17.83 -1.18 -2.83
CA ASN A 7 -16.86 -1.01 -3.88
C ASN A 7 -17.47 -0.63 -5.24
N ASP A 8 -18.64 -1.14 -5.56
CA ASP A 8 -19.28 -0.87 -6.87
C ASP A 8 -19.81 0.57 -6.92
N LYS A 9 -20.39 1.05 -5.81
CA LYS A 9 -20.72 2.48 -5.64
C LYS A 9 -19.47 3.36 -5.77
N TYR A 10 -18.35 2.96 -5.14
CA TYR A 10 -17.10 3.70 -5.22
C TYR A 10 -16.62 3.86 -6.67
N LEU A 11 -16.56 2.76 -7.43
CA LEU A 11 -16.15 2.80 -8.83
C LEU A 11 -16.99 3.79 -9.64
N LYS A 12 -18.32 3.81 -9.39
CA LYS A 12 -19.26 4.69 -10.09
C LYS A 12 -19.04 6.15 -9.72
N VAL A 13 -19.17 6.50 -8.43
CA VAL A 13 -19.13 7.90 -7.99
C VAL A 13 -17.77 8.54 -8.17
N GLN A 14 -16.69 7.76 -8.03
CA GLN A 14 -15.33 8.24 -8.26
C GLN A 14 -15.08 8.56 -9.74
N SER A 15 -15.52 7.70 -10.67
CA SER A 15 -15.40 7.97 -12.11
C SER A 15 -16.32 9.11 -12.58
N GLU A 16 -17.51 9.25 -12.03
CA GLU A 16 -18.39 10.39 -12.29
C GLU A 16 -17.71 11.69 -11.85
N HIS A 17 -17.15 11.73 -10.66
CA HIS A 17 -16.46 12.92 -10.14
C HIS A 17 -15.23 13.31 -10.98
N ILE A 18 -14.48 12.33 -11.51
CA ILE A 18 -13.39 12.60 -12.47
C ILE A 18 -13.94 13.24 -13.76
N ARG A 19 -15.05 12.74 -14.33
CA ARG A 19 -15.67 13.33 -15.52
C ARG A 19 -16.14 14.77 -15.29
N GLU A 20 -16.72 15.05 -14.12
CA GLU A 20 -17.11 16.41 -13.73
C GLU A 20 -15.89 17.35 -13.70
N ARG A 21 -14.74 16.86 -13.19
CA ARG A 21 -13.49 17.63 -13.20
C ARG A 21 -12.99 17.87 -14.60
N ILE A 22 -13.02 16.89 -15.51
CA ILE A 22 -12.63 17.07 -16.92
C ILE A 22 -13.52 18.14 -17.56
N ALA A 23 -14.83 18.06 -17.37
CA ALA A 23 -15.77 19.02 -17.95
C ALA A 23 -15.58 20.47 -17.44
N LYS A 24 -15.05 20.65 -16.23
CA LYS A 24 -14.78 21.96 -15.63
C LYS A 24 -13.60 22.69 -16.29
N PHE A 25 -12.71 21.98 -17.00
CA PHE A 25 -11.42 22.47 -17.51
C PHE A 25 -11.24 22.17 -19.01
N ASP A 26 -12.01 22.79 -19.87
CA ASP A 26 -11.94 22.68 -21.34
C ASP A 26 -11.76 21.24 -21.88
N GLY A 27 -12.25 20.25 -21.14
CA GLY A 27 -12.12 18.83 -21.49
C GLY A 27 -10.73 18.23 -21.29
N LYS A 28 -9.82 18.85 -20.50
CA LYS A 28 -8.47 18.33 -20.23
C LYS A 28 -8.15 18.33 -18.75
N LEU A 29 -7.74 17.16 -18.21
CA LEU A 29 -7.40 16.98 -16.80
C LEU A 29 -6.11 16.20 -16.63
N TYR A 30 -5.14 16.76 -15.92
CA TYR A 30 -3.94 16.08 -15.44
C TYR A 30 -4.22 15.56 -14.03
N LEU A 31 -4.26 14.22 -13.88
CA LEU A 31 -4.56 13.54 -12.65
C LEU A 31 -3.29 12.94 -12.04
N GLU A 32 -2.77 13.59 -11.01
CA GLU A 32 -1.66 13.02 -10.24
C GLU A 32 -2.15 11.81 -9.44
N LEU A 33 -1.53 10.66 -9.65
CA LEU A 33 -1.87 9.46 -8.92
C LEU A 33 -1.02 9.33 -7.65
N GLY A 34 -1.68 9.44 -6.50
CA GLY A 34 -1.09 9.15 -5.19
C GLY A 34 -1.20 7.68 -4.82
N GLY A 35 -0.21 7.16 -4.08
CA GLY A 35 -0.22 5.81 -3.54
C GLY A 35 -0.08 4.69 -4.58
N LYS A 36 -0.36 3.45 -4.15
CA LYS A 36 -0.25 2.25 -4.99
C LYS A 36 -1.45 2.13 -5.92
N LEU A 37 -1.17 1.93 -7.22
CA LEU A 37 -2.20 1.69 -8.23
C LEU A 37 -2.59 0.21 -8.29
N PHE A 38 -1.59 -0.66 -8.16
CA PHE A 38 -1.75 -2.10 -8.07
C PHE A 38 -1.69 -2.50 -6.59
N ASP A 39 -2.53 -3.40 -6.18
CA ASP A 39 -2.47 -4.03 -4.85
C ASP A 39 -2.55 -3.02 -3.68
N ASP A 40 -3.61 -2.19 -3.65
CA ASP A 40 -3.87 -1.29 -2.52
C ASP A 40 -4.37 -2.09 -1.30
N HIS A 41 -3.41 -2.82 -0.72
CA HIS A 41 -3.70 -3.68 0.44
C HIS A 41 -4.01 -2.89 1.72
N HIS A 42 -3.59 -1.62 1.82
CA HIS A 42 -3.97 -0.80 2.98
C HIS A 42 -5.47 -0.50 2.93
N ALA A 43 -5.95 0.02 1.80
CA ALA A 43 -7.37 0.31 1.62
C ALA A 43 -8.24 -0.93 1.85
N SER A 44 -7.87 -2.08 1.30
CA SER A 44 -8.64 -3.31 1.48
C SER A 44 -8.66 -3.84 2.92
N ARG A 45 -7.67 -3.49 3.75
CA ARG A 45 -7.65 -3.85 5.17
C ARG A 45 -8.49 -2.93 6.04
N VAL A 46 -8.49 -1.63 5.79
CA VAL A 46 -9.23 -0.64 6.59
C VAL A 46 -10.67 -0.42 6.13
N LEU A 47 -10.98 -0.80 4.89
CA LEU A 47 -12.29 -0.69 4.25
C LEU A 47 -12.73 -2.09 3.75
N PRO A 48 -13.25 -2.97 4.63
CA PRO A 48 -13.69 -4.31 4.23
C PRO A 48 -14.76 -4.25 3.13
N GLY A 49 -14.44 -4.82 1.96
CA GLY A 49 -15.22 -4.70 0.72
C GLY A 49 -14.46 -3.95 -0.39
N PHE A 50 -13.51 -3.09 -0.07
CA PHE A 50 -12.63 -2.45 -1.05
C PHE A 50 -11.73 -3.51 -1.70
N LYS A 51 -11.73 -3.56 -3.03
CA LYS A 51 -10.89 -4.51 -3.78
C LYS A 51 -9.53 -3.87 -4.09
N PRO A 52 -8.41 -4.59 -3.90
CA PRO A 52 -7.07 -4.03 -4.13
C PRO A 52 -6.85 -3.45 -5.53
N ASP A 53 -7.58 -3.96 -6.54
CA ASP A 53 -7.53 -3.53 -7.94
C ASP A 53 -8.57 -2.45 -8.30
N SER A 54 -9.27 -1.87 -7.31
CA SER A 54 -10.37 -0.91 -7.54
C SER A 54 -9.97 0.29 -8.39
N LYS A 55 -8.77 0.83 -8.18
CA LYS A 55 -8.26 1.95 -8.98
C LYS A 55 -8.15 1.59 -10.46
N LEU A 56 -7.62 0.42 -10.77
CA LEU A 56 -7.51 -0.08 -12.15
C LEU A 56 -8.87 -0.34 -12.78
N ARG A 57 -9.80 -0.93 -12.02
CA ARG A 57 -11.18 -1.16 -12.50
C ARG A 57 -11.91 0.14 -12.79
N MET A 58 -11.70 1.15 -11.98
CA MET A 58 -12.26 2.48 -12.20
C MET A 58 -11.67 3.11 -13.47
N PHE A 59 -10.34 3.09 -13.64
CA PHE A 59 -9.70 3.62 -14.84
C PHE A 59 -10.09 2.83 -16.11
N ALA A 60 -10.39 1.53 -15.99
CA ALA A 60 -10.91 0.75 -17.12
C ALA A 60 -12.25 1.29 -17.65
N GLN A 61 -13.08 1.93 -16.80
CA GLN A 61 -14.32 2.59 -17.24
C GLN A 61 -14.06 3.90 -18.01
N LEU A 62 -12.86 4.47 -17.88
CA LEU A 62 -12.43 5.71 -18.53
C LEU A 62 -11.40 5.47 -19.65
N ARG A 63 -11.15 4.20 -20.03
CA ARG A 63 -10.06 3.76 -20.91
C ARG A 63 -9.95 4.57 -22.20
N ASN A 64 -11.07 4.87 -22.85
CA ASN A 64 -11.06 5.57 -24.15
C ASN A 64 -10.71 7.07 -24.02
N GLN A 65 -10.85 7.65 -22.84
CA GLN A 65 -10.56 9.04 -22.54
C GLN A 65 -9.23 9.22 -21.80
N LEU A 66 -8.54 8.12 -21.48
CA LEU A 66 -7.40 8.10 -20.58
C LEU A 66 -6.11 7.73 -21.29
N GLU A 67 -5.03 8.46 -21.00
CA GLU A 67 -3.67 8.05 -21.26
C GLU A 67 -2.79 8.19 -20.01
N ILE A 68 -1.72 7.43 -19.95
CA ILE A 68 -0.82 7.35 -18.80
C ILE A 68 0.53 7.92 -19.18
N VAL A 69 1.04 8.80 -18.33
CA VAL A 69 2.40 9.33 -18.34
C VAL A 69 3.12 8.79 -17.12
N ILE A 70 4.25 8.13 -17.32
CA ILE A 70 5.06 7.56 -16.22
C ILE A 70 6.22 8.52 -15.94
N VAL A 71 6.37 8.91 -14.69
CA VAL A 71 7.39 9.88 -14.25
C VAL A 71 8.45 9.16 -13.41
N VAL A 72 9.73 9.49 -13.66
CA VAL A 72 10.86 8.99 -12.87
C VAL A 72 11.91 10.08 -12.68
N SER A 73 12.51 10.15 -11.48
CA SER A 73 13.56 11.11 -11.19
C SER A 73 14.91 10.66 -11.78
N ALA A 74 15.61 11.55 -12.46
CA ALA A 74 16.98 11.32 -12.93
C ALA A 74 17.94 11.02 -11.78
N GLU A 75 17.73 11.63 -10.61
CA GLU A 75 18.52 11.33 -9.41
C GLU A 75 18.28 9.91 -8.87
N ASP A 76 17.02 9.45 -8.89
CA ASP A 76 16.70 8.10 -8.46
C ASP A 76 17.30 7.04 -9.40
N ILE A 77 17.34 7.32 -10.71
CA ILE A 77 18.02 6.49 -11.70
C ILE A 77 19.54 6.47 -11.44
N GLU A 78 20.16 7.65 -11.26
CA GLU A 78 21.61 7.75 -11.02
C GLU A 78 22.04 7.02 -9.74
N LYS A 79 21.21 7.06 -8.69
CA LYS A 79 21.44 6.36 -7.41
C LYS A 79 21.10 4.87 -7.46
N ASN A 80 20.64 4.35 -8.59
CA ASN A 80 20.10 2.97 -8.71
C ASN A 80 19.09 2.64 -7.60
N LYS A 81 18.18 3.57 -7.32
CA LYS A 81 17.21 3.42 -6.25
C LYS A 81 16.30 2.22 -6.49
N VAL A 82 16.22 1.34 -5.50
CA VAL A 82 15.48 0.08 -5.58
C VAL A 82 14.13 0.20 -4.90
N ARG A 83 13.10 -0.34 -5.53
CA ARG A 83 11.80 -0.56 -4.89
C ARG A 83 11.89 -1.72 -3.89
N ALA A 84 11.76 -1.40 -2.61
CA ALA A 84 11.95 -2.37 -1.52
C ALA A 84 10.98 -3.56 -1.56
N ASP A 85 9.75 -3.37 -2.10
CA ASP A 85 8.74 -4.43 -2.20
C ASP A 85 8.94 -5.37 -3.39
N LEU A 86 9.66 -4.94 -4.44
CA LEU A 86 9.90 -5.71 -5.66
C LEU A 86 11.37 -6.10 -5.88
N GLY A 87 12.32 -5.39 -5.25
CA GLY A 87 13.73 -5.62 -5.41
C GLY A 87 14.31 -5.23 -6.78
N ILE A 88 13.62 -4.37 -7.54
CA ILE A 88 14.03 -3.85 -8.85
C ILE A 88 14.29 -2.35 -8.79
N THR A 89 15.14 -1.84 -9.68
CA THR A 89 15.43 -0.41 -9.77
C THR A 89 14.26 0.39 -10.32
N TYR A 90 14.23 1.71 -10.11
CA TYR A 90 13.11 2.56 -10.54
C TYR A 90 12.99 2.63 -12.06
N ASP A 91 14.08 2.63 -12.81
CA ASP A 91 14.07 2.56 -14.27
C ASP A 91 13.49 1.23 -14.79
N GLU A 92 13.85 0.10 -14.17
CA GLU A 92 13.24 -1.20 -14.47
C GLU A 92 11.74 -1.22 -14.09
N ASP A 93 11.38 -0.57 -12.99
CA ASP A 93 9.96 -0.48 -12.60
C ASP A 93 9.13 0.38 -13.55
N VAL A 94 9.71 1.42 -14.18
CA VAL A 94 9.05 2.17 -15.27
C VAL A 94 8.67 1.23 -16.41
N LEU A 95 9.58 0.36 -16.83
CA LEU A 95 9.31 -0.59 -17.92
C LEU A 95 8.26 -1.63 -17.51
N ARG A 96 8.35 -2.17 -16.30
CA ARG A 96 7.35 -3.07 -15.73
C ARG A 96 5.96 -2.42 -15.64
N LEU A 97 5.87 -1.19 -15.14
CA LEU A 97 4.61 -0.44 -15.05
C LEU A 97 3.99 -0.25 -16.44
N ARG A 98 4.82 0.09 -17.44
CA ARG A 98 4.36 0.24 -18.82
C ARG A 98 3.76 -1.06 -19.36
N GLU A 99 4.45 -2.19 -19.19
CA GLU A 99 3.97 -3.51 -19.61
C GLU A 99 2.67 -3.89 -18.89
N GLU A 100 2.59 -3.68 -17.58
CA GLU A 100 1.41 -3.93 -16.78
C GLU A 100 0.19 -3.11 -17.22
N PHE A 101 0.38 -1.84 -17.60
CA PHE A 101 -0.70 -1.02 -18.14
C PHE A 101 -1.11 -1.48 -19.53
N GLN A 102 -0.15 -1.74 -20.41
CA GLN A 102 -0.42 -2.17 -21.79
C GLN A 102 -1.09 -3.55 -21.84
N SER A 103 -0.71 -4.48 -20.95
CA SER A 103 -1.36 -5.79 -20.83
C SER A 103 -2.84 -5.72 -20.46
N ARG A 104 -3.28 -4.57 -19.92
CA ARG A 104 -4.68 -4.26 -19.58
C ARG A 104 -5.33 -3.28 -20.55
N ASP A 105 -4.75 -3.12 -21.74
CA ASP A 105 -5.21 -2.22 -22.82
C ASP A 105 -5.28 -0.73 -22.43
N PHE A 106 -4.44 -0.26 -21.51
CA PHE A 106 -4.28 1.17 -21.25
C PHE A 106 -3.29 1.78 -22.23
N MET A 107 -3.60 2.98 -22.70
CA MET A 107 -2.67 3.77 -23.49
C MET A 107 -1.58 4.34 -22.57
N VAL A 108 -0.32 3.95 -22.78
CA VAL A 108 0.83 4.58 -22.14
C VAL A 108 1.48 5.50 -23.18
N GLY A 109 1.33 6.80 -22.98
CA GLY A 109 1.78 7.81 -23.95
C GLY A 109 3.29 8.00 -23.93
N SER A 110 3.86 8.20 -22.75
CA SER A 110 5.26 8.58 -22.62
C SER A 110 5.85 8.38 -21.23
N VAL A 111 7.16 8.55 -21.14
CA VAL A 111 7.93 8.63 -19.89
C VAL A 111 8.50 10.04 -19.74
N VAL A 112 8.40 10.63 -18.54
CA VAL A 112 9.02 11.90 -18.20
C VAL A 112 10.14 11.69 -17.19
N ILE A 113 11.35 12.11 -17.54
CA ILE A 113 12.52 12.06 -16.68
C ILE A 113 12.66 13.45 -16.03
N THR A 114 12.42 13.52 -14.72
CA THR A 114 12.42 14.76 -13.93
C THR A 114 13.75 14.99 -13.20
N HIS A 115 13.91 16.18 -12.61
CA HIS A 115 15.13 16.59 -11.89
C HIS A 115 16.39 16.38 -12.74
N TYR A 116 16.23 16.53 -14.06
CA TYR A 116 17.32 16.29 -14.99
C TYR A 116 18.33 17.44 -14.96
N ASN A 117 19.59 17.09 -14.82
CA ASN A 117 20.72 18.00 -14.84
C ASN A 117 21.96 17.31 -15.48
N GLY A 118 21.76 16.53 -16.55
CA GLY A 118 22.82 15.85 -17.26
C GLY A 118 23.36 14.57 -16.61
N GLN A 119 22.56 13.88 -15.78
CA GLN A 119 22.96 12.61 -15.16
C GLN A 119 23.18 11.52 -16.22
N HIS A 120 24.35 10.86 -16.16
CA HIS A 120 24.76 9.88 -17.17
C HIS A 120 23.83 8.67 -17.25
N ALA A 121 23.41 8.11 -16.10
CA ALA A 121 22.50 6.98 -16.09
C ALA A 121 21.11 7.34 -16.65
N ALA A 122 20.64 8.58 -16.41
CA ALA A 122 19.40 9.09 -16.99
C ALA A 122 19.47 9.20 -18.52
N ASP A 123 20.62 9.65 -19.07
CA ASP A 123 20.84 9.66 -20.52
C ASP A 123 20.88 8.26 -21.12
N GLN A 124 21.55 7.31 -20.47
CA GLN A 124 21.53 5.91 -20.88
C GLN A 124 20.12 5.34 -20.89
N PHE A 125 19.33 5.62 -19.87
CA PHE A 125 17.95 5.18 -19.80
C PHE A 125 17.09 5.82 -20.90
N ARG A 126 17.26 7.11 -21.18
CA ARG A 126 16.60 7.81 -22.27
C ARG A 126 16.90 7.18 -23.63
N HIS A 127 18.17 6.88 -23.93
CA HIS A 127 18.55 6.16 -25.16
C HIS A 127 17.97 4.72 -25.19
N ARG A 128 17.83 4.06 -24.04
CA ARG A 128 17.17 2.74 -23.96
C ARG A 128 15.68 2.85 -24.33
N LEU A 129 14.97 3.86 -23.79
CA LEU A 129 13.57 4.13 -24.13
C LEU A 129 13.39 4.43 -25.63
N GLU A 130 14.26 5.26 -26.19
CA GLU A 130 14.24 5.57 -27.62
C GLU A 130 14.40 4.34 -28.50
N ARG A 131 15.38 3.47 -28.20
CA ARG A 131 15.57 2.18 -28.89
C ARG A 131 14.36 1.25 -28.79
N MET A 132 13.58 1.35 -27.73
CA MET A 132 12.34 0.60 -27.52
C MET A 132 11.12 1.28 -28.18
N GLY A 133 11.31 2.42 -28.87
CA GLY A 133 10.22 3.19 -29.46
C GLY A 133 9.30 3.86 -28.45
N ILE A 134 9.80 4.13 -27.23
CA ILE A 134 9.05 4.77 -26.16
C ILE A 134 9.37 6.26 -26.18
N LYS A 135 8.34 7.12 -26.32
CA LYS A 135 8.52 8.57 -26.22
C LYS A 135 8.98 8.94 -24.83
N SER A 136 10.02 9.76 -24.73
CA SER A 136 10.52 10.30 -23.47
C SER A 136 10.71 11.80 -23.54
N TYR A 137 10.47 12.48 -22.43
CA TYR A 137 10.56 13.91 -22.26
C TYR A 137 11.42 14.23 -21.03
N VAL A 138 12.04 15.40 -21.01
CA VAL A 138 12.92 15.85 -19.94
C VAL A 138 12.35 17.07 -19.24
N HIS A 139 12.24 17.01 -17.92
CA HIS A 139 11.93 18.13 -17.06
C HIS A 139 13.13 18.46 -16.19
N TYR A 140 13.59 19.69 -16.28
CA TYR A 140 14.82 20.14 -15.64
C TYR A 140 14.62 20.45 -14.16
N LEU A 141 15.72 20.48 -13.43
CA LEU A 141 15.75 21.03 -12.08
C LEU A 141 15.54 22.56 -12.18
N ILE A 142 14.55 23.09 -11.47
CA ILE A 142 14.27 24.53 -11.43
C ILE A 142 14.81 25.09 -10.11
N ASP A 143 15.68 26.08 -10.19
CA ASP A 143 16.30 26.71 -9.02
C ASP A 143 15.25 27.37 -8.12
N GLY A 144 15.37 27.09 -6.81
CA GLY A 144 14.46 27.64 -5.81
C GLY A 144 13.07 27.00 -5.80
N TYR A 145 12.85 25.88 -6.52
CA TYR A 145 11.61 25.12 -6.39
C TYR A 145 11.44 24.56 -4.96
N PRO A 146 10.26 24.66 -4.35
CA PRO A 146 8.99 25.17 -4.89
C PRO A 146 8.69 26.66 -4.57
N HIS A 147 9.62 27.44 -4.02
CA HIS A 147 9.33 28.75 -3.43
C HIS A 147 9.53 29.93 -4.40
N ASN A 148 10.38 29.81 -5.41
CA ASN A 148 10.60 30.86 -6.42
C ASN A 148 9.52 30.83 -7.51
N VAL A 149 8.30 31.25 -7.12
CA VAL A 149 7.09 31.14 -7.96
C VAL A 149 7.24 31.88 -9.29
N GLU A 150 7.84 33.09 -9.28
CA GLU A 150 8.03 33.89 -10.51
C GLU A 150 8.89 33.15 -11.55
N LEU A 151 9.99 32.55 -11.11
CA LEU A 151 10.83 31.73 -11.98
C LEU A 151 10.13 30.46 -12.42
N ILE A 152 9.49 29.79 -11.50
CA ILE A 152 8.84 28.48 -11.76
C ILE A 152 7.74 28.62 -12.80
N ALA A 153 6.86 29.63 -12.67
CA ALA A 153 5.74 29.88 -13.58
C ALA A 153 6.16 30.79 -14.76
N SER A 154 7.37 30.66 -15.28
CA SER A 154 7.92 31.41 -16.39
C SER A 154 8.45 30.52 -17.51
N ASP A 155 8.89 31.16 -18.62
CA ASP A 155 9.53 30.45 -19.73
C ASP A 155 10.86 29.80 -19.35
N GLU A 156 11.58 30.39 -18.38
CA GLU A 156 12.84 29.84 -17.84
C GLU A 156 12.61 28.73 -16.79
N GLY A 157 11.41 28.62 -16.25
CA GLY A 157 10.99 27.57 -15.34
C GLY A 157 10.23 26.46 -16.07
N PHE A 158 8.91 26.44 -15.90
CA PHE A 158 8.06 25.43 -16.54
C PHE A 158 8.10 25.45 -18.06
N GLY A 159 8.31 26.63 -18.66
CA GLY A 159 8.44 26.78 -20.10
C GLY A 159 9.69 26.15 -20.70
N LYS A 160 10.76 25.94 -19.91
CA LYS A 160 11.98 25.26 -20.33
C LYS A 160 11.83 23.75 -20.43
N ASN A 161 10.87 23.18 -19.70
CA ASN A 161 10.58 21.74 -19.73
C ASN A 161 10.00 21.32 -21.08
N ASP A 162 10.34 20.12 -21.51
CA ASP A 162 9.71 19.55 -22.70
C ASP A 162 8.19 19.50 -22.52
N TYR A 163 7.45 19.96 -23.53
CA TYR A 163 6.00 19.75 -23.55
C TYR A 163 5.68 18.29 -23.85
N VAL A 164 5.00 17.64 -22.92
CA VAL A 164 4.56 16.25 -23.11
C VAL A 164 3.33 16.23 -24.02
N GLU A 165 3.50 15.76 -25.26
CA GLU A 165 2.38 15.61 -26.20
C GLU A 165 1.39 14.56 -25.67
N THR A 166 0.16 14.99 -25.43
CA THR A 166 -0.93 14.14 -24.96
C THR A 166 -2.16 14.26 -25.84
N SER A 167 -2.87 13.15 -26.04
CA SER A 167 -3.99 13.05 -26.98
C SER A 167 -5.35 12.82 -26.34
N ARG A 168 -5.39 12.52 -25.04
CA ARG A 168 -6.60 12.18 -24.32
C ARG A 168 -7.03 13.30 -23.36
N GLU A 169 -8.32 13.29 -23.00
CA GLU A 169 -8.92 14.24 -22.06
C GLU A 169 -8.40 14.04 -20.62
N LEU A 170 -8.18 12.80 -20.21
CA LEU A 170 -7.66 12.43 -18.90
C LEU A 170 -6.22 11.93 -19.04
N VAL A 171 -5.28 12.65 -18.44
CA VAL A 171 -3.88 12.27 -18.38
C VAL A 171 -3.52 11.86 -16.96
N ILE A 172 -3.28 10.56 -16.76
CA ILE A 172 -2.83 10.04 -15.46
C ILE A 172 -1.32 10.15 -15.36
N VAL A 173 -0.84 10.86 -14.36
CA VAL A 173 0.58 11.01 -14.06
C VAL A 173 0.93 10.11 -12.87
N THR A 174 1.71 9.06 -13.13
CA THR A 174 2.10 8.05 -12.15
C THR A 174 3.62 7.86 -12.10
N ALA A 175 4.13 7.15 -11.09
CA ALA A 175 5.57 6.95 -10.90
C ALA A 175 5.87 5.66 -10.11
N PRO A 176 7.10 5.13 -10.18
CA PRO A 176 7.57 4.01 -9.35
C PRO A 176 7.48 4.27 -7.84
N GLY A 177 7.64 5.53 -7.42
CA GLY A 177 7.63 5.89 -6.01
C GLY A 177 7.41 7.38 -5.72
N PRO A 178 7.42 7.77 -4.45
CA PRO A 178 7.30 9.16 -4.03
C PRO A 178 8.53 9.97 -4.43
N GLY A 179 8.38 11.32 -4.49
CA GLY A 179 9.48 12.23 -4.82
C GLY A 179 9.88 12.25 -6.28
N SER A 180 9.15 11.58 -7.18
CA SER A 180 9.47 11.51 -8.61
C SER A 180 9.11 12.78 -9.41
N GLY A 181 8.55 13.83 -8.78
CA GLY A 181 8.20 15.08 -9.45
C GLY A 181 6.85 15.07 -10.20
N LYS A 182 5.92 14.15 -9.90
CA LYS A 182 4.60 14.06 -10.56
C LYS A 182 3.82 15.38 -10.56
N MET A 183 3.74 16.05 -9.41
CA MET A 183 3.07 17.35 -9.29
C MET A 183 3.72 18.40 -10.21
N ALA A 184 5.05 18.50 -10.18
CA ALA A 184 5.77 19.45 -11.04
C ALA A 184 5.55 19.18 -12.53
N VAL A 185 5.45 17.90 -12.94
CA VAL A 185 5.09 17.52 -14.32
C VAL A 185 3.67 17.99 -14.64
N CYS A 186 2.69 17.75 -13.76
CA CYS A 186 1.32 18.24 -13.97
C CYS A 186 1.29 19.76 -14.14
N LEU A 187 1.91 20.50 -13.20
CA LEU A 187 1.91 21.98 -13.24
C LEU A 187 2.65 22.53 -14.46
N SER A 188 3.78 21.93 -14.86
CA SER A 188 4.49 22.28 -16.09
C SER A 188 3.62 22.07 -17.34
N GLN A 189 2.83 20.98 -17.35
CA GLN A 189 1.87 20.75 -18.43
C GLN A 189 0.77 21.78 -18.44
N LEU A 190 0.21 22.15 -17.28
CA LEU A 190 -0.80 23.22 -17.19
C LEU A 190 -0.26 24.56 -17.73
N TYR A 191 0.98 24.92 -17.39
CA TYR A 191 1.63 26.11 -17.90
C TYR A 191 1.72 26.08 -19.43
N ASN A 192 2.21 24.98 -19.99
CA ASN A 192 2.38 24.82 -21.43
C ASN A 192 1.03 24.72 -22.18
N GLU A 193 0.00 24.09 -21.60
CA GLU A 193 -1.36 24.04 -22.16
C GLU A 193 -1.99 25.43 -22.18
N ASN A 194 -1.87 26.17 -21.07
CA ASN A 194 -2.39 27.55 -20.99
C ASN A 194 -1.76 28.46 -22.05
N LYS A 195 -0.44 28.37 -22.32
CA LYS A 195 0.23 29.06 -23.41
C LYS A 195 -0.32 28.68 -24.79
N ARG A 196 -0.93 27.49 -24.93
CA ARG A 196 -1.57 27.04 -26.17
C ARG A 196 -3.06 27.36 -26.22
N GLY A 197 -3.56 28.10 -25.22
CA GLY A 197 -4.95 28.51 -25.13
C GLY A 197 -5.89 27.40 -24.60
N ILE A 198 -5.34 26.35 -23.97
CA ILE A 198 -6.11 25.26 -23.35
C ILE A 198 -6.06 25.44 -21.84
N ARG A 199 -7.20 25.65 -21.21
CA ARG A 199 -7.33 25.72 -19.74
C ARG A 199 -7.49 24.31 -19.17
N ALA A 200 -6.38 23.56 -19.09
CA ALA A 200 -6.37 22.22 -18.50
C ALA A 200 -6.51 22.27 -16.97
N GLY A 201 -7.09 21.24 -16.36
CA GLY A 201 -7.22 21.11 -14.91
C GLY A 201 -6.14 20.24 -14.29
N TYR A 202 -5.93 20.42 -12.98
CA TYR A 202 -5.16 19.53 -12.14
C TYR A 202 -6.08 18.81 -11.14
N ALA A 203 -5.80 17.57 -10.85
CA ALA A 203 -6.39 16.91 -9.70
C ALA A 203 -5.41 15.90 -9.09
N LYS A 204 -5.54 15.66 -7.79
CA LYS A 204 -4.80 14.66 -7.04
C LYS A 204 -5.72 13.50 -6.68
N PHE A 205 -5.40 12.31 -7.16
CA PHE A 205 -6.14 11.11 -6.82
C PHE A 205 -5.60 10.51 -5.54
N GLU A 206 -6.42 10.51 -4.51
CA GLU A 206 -6.09 9.95 -3.20
C GLU A 206 -7.21 9.06 -2.68
N THR A 207 -6.83 8.05 -1.90
CA THR A 207 -7.77 7.20 -1.17
C THR A 207 -7.86 7.67 0.28
N PHE A 208 -6.75 8.15 0.82
CA PHE A 208 -6.59 8.62 2.21
C PHE A 208 -5.78 9.93 2.27
N PRO A 209 -5.99 10.75 3.32
CA PRO A 209 -7.04 10.62 4.32
C PRO A 209 -8.43 10.75 3.70
N VAL A 210 -9.43 10.17 4.36
CA VAL A 210 -10.84 10.32 3.93
C VAL A 210 -11.35 11.66 4.42
N TRP A 211 -11.40 12.64 3.53
CA TRP A 211 -11.57 14.05 3.85
C TRP A 211 -12.88 14.40 4.58
N ASN A 212 -13.97 13.68 4.31
CA ASN A 212 -15.28 13.91 4.90
C ASN A 212 -15.58 13.04 6.14
N LEU A 213 -14.59 12.35 6.69
CA LEU A 213 -14.67 11.71 7.99
C LEU A 213 -14.05 12.59 9.07
N PRO A 214 -14.44 12.43 10.35
CA PRO A 214 -13.80 13.16 11.46
C PRO A 214 -12.30 12.96 11.52
N LEU A 215 -11.54 13.97 11.98
CA LEU A 215 -10.08 13.91 12.10
C LEU A 215 -9.60 12.66 12.85
N LYS A 216 -10.25 12.34 13.97
CA LYS A 216 -9.90 11.17 14.81
C LYS A 216 -10.71 9.93 14.48
N HIS A 217 -11.25 9.83 13.28
CA HIS A 217 -11.92 8.63 12.83
C HIS A 217 -10.90 7.49 12.66
N PRO A 218 -11.17 6.24 13.13
CA PRO A 218 -10.22 5.13 13.06
C PRO A 218 -9.63 4.89 11.67
N VAL A 219 -10.41 5.08 10.59
CA VAL A 219 -9.94 4.97 9.20
C VAL A 219 -8.81 5.99 8.92
N ASN A 220 -8.97 7.25 9.33
CA ASN A 220 -7.95 8.28 9.15
C ASN A 220 -6.72 8.04 10.05
N ILE A 221 -6.94 7.61 11.31
CA ILE A 221 -5.83 7.22 12.21
C ILE A 221 -5.03 6.05 11.65
N ALA A 222 -5.69 5.06 11.03
CA ALA A 222 -5.01 3.91 10.42
C ALA A 222 -4.14 4.32 9.22
N TYR A 223 -4.54 5.33 8.47
CA TYR A 223 -3.70 5.91 7.43
C TYR A 223 -2.46 6.60 8.00
N GLU A 224 -2.63 7.41 9.04
CA GLU A 224 -1.51 8.06 9.74
C GLU A 224 -0.53 7.04 10.33
N ALA A 225 -1.04 5.91 10.85
CA ALA A 225 -0.19 4.80 11.28
C ALA A 225 0.53 4.10 10.11
N ALA A 226 -0.07 4.09 8.92
CA ALA A 226 0.53 3.50 7.72
C ALA A 226 1.62 4.37 7.09
N THR A 227 1.65 5.66 7.40
CA THR A 227 2.60 6.67 6.89
C THR A 227 3.42 7.29 8.03
N ALA A 228 3.53 6.57 9.16
CA ALA A 228 4.25 7.07 10.33
C ALA A 228 5.74 7.33 10.06
N ASP A 229 6.35 6.53 9.18
CA ASP A 229 7.73 6.68 8.68
C ASP A 229 7.94 7.92 7.79
N LEU A 230 6.87 8.46 7.20
CA LEU A 230 6.89 9.64 6.34
C LEU A 230 6.56 10.93 7.10
N ASN A 231 6.26 10.84 8.39
CA ASN A 231 5.79 11.96 9.22
C ASN A 231 4.52 12.65 8.70
N ASP A 232 3.67 11.93 7.97
CA ASP A 232 2.34 12.42 7.59
C ASP A 232 1.45 12.52 8.83
N VAL A 233 0.81 13.67 9.00
CA VAL A 233 -0.13 13.95 10.09
C VAL A 233 -1.43 14.47 9.51
N ASN A 234 -2.54 13.85 9.90
CA ASN A 234 -3.85 14.33 9.51
C ASN A 234 -4.20 15.63 10.24
N MET A 235 -4.70 16.60 9.49
CA MET A 235 -5.09 17.91 9.98
C MET A 235 -6.46 18.32 9.42
N ILE A 236 -7.13 19.23 10.10
CA ILE A 236 -8.27 19.93 9.50
C ILE A 236 -7.71 20.92 8.48
N ASP A 237 -8.25 20.86 7.26
CA ASP A 237 -7.90 21.79 6.19
C ASP A 237 -8.47 23.19 6.51
N PRO A 238 -7.65 24.17 6.88
CA PRO A 238 -8.10 25.49 7.26
C PRO A 238 -8.63 26.29 6.06
N PHE A 239 -8.09 26.05 4.87
CA PHE A 239 -8.52 26.72 3.65
C PHE A 239 -9.90 26.23 3.22
N HIS A 240 -10.18 24.94 3.39
CA HIS A 240 -11.51 24.38 3.08
C HIS A 240 -12.56 24.90 4.07
N LEU A 241 -12.21 24.98 5.34
CA LEU A 241 -13.07 25.53 6.38
C LEU A 241 -13.39 27.01 6.09
N GLU A 242 -12.38 27.82 5.76
CA GLU A 242 -12.55 29.25 5.44
C GLU A 242 -13.41 29.45 4.17
N ALA A 243 -13.16 28.66 3.12
CA ALA A 243 -13.85 28.84 1.84
C ALA A 243 -15.30 28.35 1.83
N TYR A 244 -15.63 27.31 2.63
CA TYR A 244 -16.90 26.58 2.51
C TYR A 244 -17.66 26.41 3.81
N ASP A 245 -17.12 26.86 4.95
CA ASP A 245 -17.65 26.60 6.31
C ASP A 245 -17.89 25.10 6.55
N LYS A 246 -16.99 24.26 6.01
CA LYS A 246 -17.03 22.80 6.11
C LYS A 246 -15.70 22.24 6.61
N ILE A 247 -15.80 21.34 7.59
CA ILE A 247 -14.62 20.60 8.07
C ILE A 247 -14.25 19.55 7.02
N ALA A 248 -13.00 19.58 6.59
CA ALA A 248 -12.38 18.55 5.78
C ALA A 248 -11.05 18.12 6.42
N VAL A 249 -10.67 16.85 6.26
CA VAL A 249 -9.40 16.30 6.73
C VAL A 249 -8.45 16.15 5.56
N ASN A 250 -7.25 16.68 5.72
CA ASN A 250 -6.17 16.49 4.78
C ASN A 250 -4.86 16.25 5.55
N TYR A 251 -3.76 15.90 4.92
CA TYR A 251 -2.49 15.75 5.62
C TYR A 251 -1.64 17.02 5.53
N ASN A 252 -0.78 17.18 6.54
CA ASN A 252 0.02 18.39 6.75
C ASN A 252 0.74 18.87 5.48
N ARG A 253 1.38 17.98 4.71
CA ARG A 253 2.17 18.36 3.52
C ARG A 253 1.34 19.04 2.44
N ASP A 254 0.10 18.62 2.19
CA ASP A 254 -0.76 19.28 1.21
C ASP A 254 -1.26 20.63 1.71
N ILE A 255 -1.52 20.75 3.01
CA ILE A 255 -1.91 22.02 3.62
C ILE A 255 -0.75 23.02 3.60
N GLU A 256 0.46 22.59 3.95
CA GLU A 256 1.66 23.44 4.00
C GLU A 256 2.07 23.94 2.61
N ILE A 257 1.94 23.10 1.58
CA ILE A 257 2.33 23.51 0.20
C ILE A 257 1.24 24.33 -0.50
N PHE A 258 -0.01 24.32 -0.03
CA PHE A 258 -1.13 24.96 -0.72
C PHE A 258 -0.94 26.45 -1.01
N PRO A 259 -0.37 27.30 -0.12
CA PRO A 259 -0.09 28.71 -0.44
C PRO A 259 0.85 28.88 -1.65
N VAL A 260 1.84 27.99 -1.80
CA VAL A 260 2.75 27.99 -2.95
C VAL A 260 2.00 27.56 -4.22
N LEU A 261 1.17 26.51 -4.12
CA LEU A 261 0.33 26.08 -5.24
C LEU A 261 -0.66 27.14 -5.68
N ASN A 262 -1.26 27.87 -4.73
CA ASN A 262 -2.11 29.02 -5.03
C ASN A 262 -1.39 30.04 -5.89
N ALA A 263 -0.19 30.47 -5.46
CA ALA A 263 0.61 31.42 -6.22
C ALA A 263 1.04 30.88 -7.60
N LEU A 264 1.34 29.59 -7.72
CA LEU A 264 1.66 28.95 -9.01
C LEU A 264 0.45 28.95 -9.95
N PHE A 265 -0.76 28.61 -9.47
CA PHE A 265 -1.98 28.66 -10.28
C PHE A 265 -2.32 30.11 -10.70
N GLU A 266 -2.15 31.09 -9.82
CA GLU A 266 -2.29 32.50 -10.15
C GLU A 266 -1.29 32.92 -11.24
N GLY A 267 -0.04 32.46 -11.14
CA GLY A 267 1.00 32.71 -12.17
C GLY A 267 0.67 32.04 -13.52
N ILE A 268 0.02 30.89 -13.53
CA ILE A 268 -0.34 30.14 -14.75
C ILE A 268 -1.60 30.71 -15.39
N TYR A 269 -2.68 30.94 -14.60
CA TYR A 269 -4.00 31.25 -15.11
C TYR A 269 -4.48 32.68 -14.85
N GLY A 270 -3.73 33.46 -14.04
CA GLY A 270 -4.19 34.74 -13.51
C GLY A 270 -5.16 34.62 -12.32
N GLU A 271 -5.58 33.42 -11.96
CA GLU A 271 -6.43 33.11 -10.82
C GLU A 271 -6.20 31.67 -10.35
N ASN A 272 -6.50 31.36 -9.10
CA ASN A 272 -6.51 29.97 -8.62
C ASN A 272 -7.92 29.36 -8.78
N PRO A 273 -8.09 28.27 -9.57
CA PRO A 273 -9.37 27.59 -9.69
C PRO A 273 -9.74 26.76 -8.46
N TYR A 274 -8.84 26.59 -7.47
CA TYR A 274 -9.02 25.80 -6.26
C TYR A 274 -8.96 26.69 -5.02
N LYS A 275 -9.85 26.51 -4.08
CA LYS A 275 -9.89 27.28 -2.84
C LYS A 275 -9.20 26.58 -1.67
N SER A 276 -8.90 25.29 -1.81
CA SER A 276 -8.25 24.50 -0.76
C SER A 276 -7.50 23.31 -1.35
N PRO A 277 -6.55 22.69 -0.64
CA PRO A 277 -5.95 21.43 -1.05
C PRO A 277 -6.99 20.30 -1.20
N THR A 278 -8.06 20.30 -0.39
CA THR A 278 -9.17 19.35 -0.52
C THR A 278 -9.92 19.51 -1.85
N ASP A 279 -10.05 20.73 -2.37
CA ASP A 279 -10.63 20.96 -3.71
C ASP A 279 -9.82 20.36 -4.85
N MET A 280 -8.51 20.29 -4.71
CA MET A 280 -7.64 19.66 -5.70
C MET A 280 -7.79 18.14 -5.70
N GLY A 281 -8.22 17.57 -4.58
CA GLY A 281 -8.37 16.13 -4.41
C GLY A 281 -9.57 15.55 -5.17
N VAL A 282 -9.42 14.30 -5.60
CA VAL A 282 -10.53 13.45 -6.09
C VAL A 282 -10.61 12.23 -5.18
N ASN A 283 -11.51 12.28 -4.20
CA ASN A 283 -11.65 11.23 -3.19
C ASN A 283 -13.12 11.09 -2.76
N MET A 284 -13.77 10.03 -3.23
CA MET A 284 -15.18 9.73 -2.91
C MET A 284 -15.34 8.59 -1.91
N VAL A 285 -14.26 8.16 -1.28
CA VAL A 285 -14.21 6.99 -0.37
C VAL A 285 -15.24 7.09 0.76
N GLY A 286 -15.30 8.22 1.46
CA GLY A 286 -16.19 8.37 2.62
C GLY A 286 -17.68 8.28 2.29
N PHE A 287 -18.08 8.55 1.03
CA PHE A 287 -19.46 8.39 0.56
C PHE A 287 -19.85 6.93 0.26
N CYS A 288 -18.87 6.03 0.30
CA CYS A 288 -19.03 4.62 -0.06
C CYS A 288 -18.88 3.67 1.14
N ILE A 289 -18.69 4.22 2.34
CA ILE A 289 -18.77 3.45 3.59
C ILE A 289 -20.24 3.09 3.82
N SER A 290 -20.52 1.78 3.87
CA SER A 290 -21.88 1.23 4.07
C SER A 290 -22.13 0.77 5.51
N ASP A 291 -21.05 0.38 6.22
CA ASP A 291 -21.07 0.02 7.64
C ASP A 291 -19.81 0.59 8.30
N ASP A 292 -19.99 1.70 9.02
CA ASP A 292 -18.92 2.45 9.65
C ASP A 292 -18.24 1.67 10.79
N GLU A 293 -19.02 0.89 11.55
CA GLU A 293 -18.49 0.09 12.66
C GLU A 293 -17.53 -0.99 12.15
N VAL A 294 -17.87 -1.64 11.03
CA VAL A 294 -17.00 -2.63 10.38
C VAL A 294 -15.70 -1.99 9.92
N CYS A 295 -15.74 -0.80 9.31
CA CYS A 295 -14.55 -0.07 8.90
C CYS A 295 -13.71 0.41 10.09
N CYS A 296 -14.35 0.89 11.16
CA CYS A 296 -13.68 1.29 12.41
C CYS A 296 -12.94 0.12 13.05
N ASN A 297 -13.57 -1.06 13.11
CA ASN A 297 -12.97 -2.25 13.72
C ASN A 297 -11.78 -2.76 12.91
N ALA A 298 -11.91 -2.82 11.59
CA ALA A 298 -10.83 -3.18 10.68
C ALA A 298 -9.64 -2.20 10.77
N SER A 299 -9.93 -0.90 10.90
CA SER A 299 -8.92 0.14 11.04
C SER A 299 -8.15 0.04 12.36
N ARG A 300 -8.83 -0.24 13.48
CA ARG A 300 -8.18 -0.48 14.77
C ARG A 300 -7.24 -1.68 14.72
N ASP A 301 -7.67 -2.77 14.07
CA ASP A 301 -6.81 -3.95 13.85
C ASP A 301 -5.58 -3.62 12.99
N GLU A 302 -5.74 -2.79 11.93
CA GLU A 302 -4.63 -2.36 11.07
C GLU A 302 -3.63 -1.47 11.83
N ILE A 303 -4.07 -0.58 12.72
CA ILE A 303 -3.18 0.23 13.57
C ILE A 303 -2.31 -0.68 14.45
N ILE A 304 -2.92 -1.71 15.07
CA ILE A 304 -2.18 -2.67 15.89
C ILE A 304 -1.20 -3.48 15.04
N ARG A 305 -1.59 -3.88 13.85
CA ARG A 305 -0.72 -4.58 12.91
C ARG A 305 0.50 -3.73 12.54
N ARG A 306 0.31 -2.42 12.27
CA ARG A 306 1.41 -1.49 12.01
C ARG A 306 2.35 -1.35 13.18
N TYR A 307 1.82 -1.29 14.40
CA TYR A 307 2.63 -1.28 15.61
C TYR A 307 3.54 -2.50 15.71
N TYR A 308 3.00 -3.72 15.49
CA TYR A 308 3.82 -4.92 15.51
C TYR A 308 4.85 -4.97 14.37
N ASP A 309 4.49 -4.49 13.18
CA ASP A 309 5.45 -4.39 12.08
C ASP A 309 6.62 -3.46 12.43
N ALA A 310 6.34 -2.29 13.00
CA ALA A 310 7.36 -1.31 13.39
C ALA A 310 8.24 -1.84 14.55
N THR A 311 7.64 -2.41 15.59
CA THR A 311 8.38 -2.97 16.73
C THR A 311 9.25 -4.17 16.34
N ASN A 312 8.78 -5.00 15.38
CA ASN A 312 9.59 -6.11 14.86
C ASN A 312 10.78 -5.61 14.03
N LYS A 313 10.61 -4.56 13.20
CA LYS A 313 11.73 -3.92 12.48
C LYS A 313 12.77 -3.37 13.47
N LEU A 314 12.31 -2.68 14.53
CA LEU A 314 13.19 -2.15 15.58
C LEU A 314 13.97 -3.29 16.27
N ALA A 315 13.30 -4.39 16.62
CA ALA A 315 13.94 -5.56 17.20
C ALA A 315 14.92 -6.27 16.22
N ASP A 316 14.71 -6.14 14.91
CA ASP A 316 15.63 -6.59 13.85
C ASP A 316 16.81 -5.61 13.64
N GLY A 317 16.85 -4.47 14.33
CA GLY A 317 17.94 -3.49 14.33
C GLY A 317 17.73 -2.32 13.38
N ALA A 318 16.50 -2.07 12.91
CA ALA A 318 16.19 -0.86 12.17
C ALA A 318 16.19 0.37 13.08
N ASP A 319 16.57 1.52 12.54
CA ASP A 319 16.51 2.83 13.22
C ASP A 319 15.11 3.45 12.98
N ASN A 320 14.11 2.99 13.74
CA ASN A 320 12.73 3.43 13.57
C ASN A 320 11.97 3.62 14.91
N GLU A 321 12.66 4.06 15.94
CA GLU A 321 12.05 4.34 17.26
C GLU A 321 10.96 5.41 17.17
N GLU A 322 11.17 6.44 16.35
CA GLU A 322 10.18 7.50 16.15
C GLU A 322 8.88 6.98 15.52
N GLU A 323 8.97 6.07 14.54
CA GLU A 323 7.81 5.39 13.94
C GLU A 323 7.01 4.64 15.01
N VAL A 324 7.71 3.88 15.87
CA VAL A 324 7.07 3.14 16.97
C VAL A 324 6.36 4.07 17.95
N HIS A 325 7.04 5.13 18.42
CA HIS A 325 6.45 6.11 19.34
C HIS A 325 5.22 6.80 18.75
N LYS A 326 5.29 7.19 17.47
CA LYS A 326 4.17 7.81 16.78
C LYS A 326 2.95 6.87 16.73
N ILE A 327 3.14 5.61 16.37
CA ILE A 327 2.04 4.64 16.35
C ILE A 327 1.48 4.40 17.78
N GLN A 328 2.32 4.40 18.81
CA GLN A 328 1.85 4.33 20.21
C GLN A 328 0.97 5.53 20.61
N MET A 329 1.31 6.75 20.17
CA MET A 329 0.44 7.91 20.39
C MET A 329 -0.91 7.75 19.68
N LEU A 330 -0.93 7.15 18.50
CA LEU A 330 -2.17 6.87 17.77
C LEU A 330 -3.07 5.84 18.48
N PHE A 331 -2.51 4.92 19.27
CA PHE A 331 -3.30 4.01 20.13
C PHE A 331 -4.18 4.82 21.11
N ASN A 332 -3.64 5.87 21.73
CA ASN A 332 -4.39 6.72 22.64
C ASN A 332 -5.53 7.45 21.91
N GLN A 333 -5.28 7.92 20.68
CA GLN A 333 -6.29 8.59 19.87
C GLN A 333 -7.40 7.62 19.44
N ALA A 334 -7.03 6.41 19.02
CA ALA A 334 -7.96 5.35 18.62
C ALA A 334 -8.62 4.64 19.82
N ARG A 335 -8.18 4.92 21.06
CA ARG A 335 -8.63 4.28 22.32
C ARG A 335 -8.52 2.75 22.27
N ILE A 336 -7.36 2.25 21.81
CA ILE A 336 -7.09 0.82 21.67
C ILE A 336 -5.82 0.42 22.44
N THR A 337 -5.70 -0.88 22.67
CA THR A 337 -4.49 -1.58 23.10
C THR A 337 -4.27 -2.78 22.19
N THR A 338 -3.13 -3.45 22.28
CA THR A 338 -2.87 -4.69 21.53
C THR A 338 -3.89 -5.80 21.83
N ALA A 339 -4.52 -5.76 23.02
CA ALA A 339 -5.56 -6.70 23.42
C ALA A 339 -6.88 -6.59 22.61
N TYR A 340 -7.06 -5.48 21.87
CA TYR A 340 -8.19 -5.35 20.94
C TYR A 340 -8.15 -6.45 19.86
N ARG A 341 -6.95 -6.88 19.47
CA ARG A 341 -6.73 -7.99 18.53
C ARG A 341 -6.85 -9.32 19.27
N ARG A 342 -7.98 -10.01 19.13
CA ARG A 342 -8.34 -11.24 19.87
C ARG A 342 -7.29 -12.35 19.79
N VAL A 343 -6.65 -12.51 18.62
CA VAL A 343 -5.59 -13.52 18.43
C VAL A 343 -4.35 -13.25 19.26
N THR A 344 -4.04 -11.96 19.57
CA THR A 344 -2.94 -11.60 20.47
C THR A 344 -3.20 -12.15 21.87
N VAL A 345 -4.39 -11.87 22.40
CA VAL A 345 -4.79 -12.34 23.74
C VAL A 345 -4.80 -13.88 23.80
N ALA A 346 -5.33 -14.53 22.78
CA ALA A 346 -5.42 -16.00 22.72
C ALA A 346 -4.01 -16.65 22.63
N ALA A 347 -3.09 -16.08 21.87
CA ALA A 347 -1.73 -16.60 21.76
C ALA A 347 -0.97 -16.44 23.09
N GLN A 348 -1.07 -15.27 23.72
CA GLN A 348 -0.44 -14.98 25.01
C GLN A 348 -0.98 -15.89 26.11
N ALA A 349 -2.30 -16.05 26.23
CA ALA A 349 -2.92 -16.98 27.17
C ALA A 349 -2.44 -18.43 26.94
N LYS A 350 -2.30 -18.86 25.68
CA LYS A 350 -1.78 -20.19 25.35
C LYS A 350 -0.31 -20.35 25.76
N GLN A 351 0.49 -19.30 25.61
CA GLN A 351 1.88 -19.30 26.08
C GLN A 351 1.96 -19.39 27.60
N GLU A 352 1.18 -18.59 28.32
CA GLU A 352 1.16 -18.61 29.79
C GLU A 352 0.77 -19.99 30.33
N LEU A 353 -0.29 -20.57 29.79
CA LEU A 353 -0.78 -21.91 30.21
C LEU A 353 0.22 -23.02 29.87
N SER A 354 0.96 -22.92 28.81
CA SER A 354 1.81 -24.02 28.34
C SER A 354 3.30 -23.87 28.68
N GLY A 355 3.77 -22.68 29.04
CA GLY A 355 5.18 -22.36 29.23
C GLY A 355 6.01 -22.39 27.92
N HIS A 356 5.35 -22.48 26.75
CA HIS A 356 5.99 -22.58 25.44
C HIS A 356 5.52 -21.47 24.51
N THR A 357 6.37 -21.07 23.54
CA THR A 357 5.94 -20.12 22.50
C THR A 357 4.69 -20.61 21.79
N ALA A 358 3.75 -19.72 21.58
CA ALA A 358 2.42 -20.03 21.06
C ALA A 358 2.03 -19.13 19.89
N SER A 359 1.05 -19.57 19.13
CA SER A 359 0.42 -18.80 18.07
C SER A 359 -1.08 -19.04 18.06
N ALA A 360 -1.84 -18.07 17.56
CA ALA A 360 -3.29 -18.17 17.40
C ALA A 360 -3.70 -17.66 16.02
N ILE A 361 -4.79 -18.23 15.50
CA ILE A 361 -5.46 -17.79 14.27
C ILE A 361 -6.95 -17.63 14.52
N GLU A 362 -7.53 -16.57 14.02
CA GLU A 362 -8.98 -16.35 13.98
C GLU A 362 -9.49 -16.66 12.59
N LEU A 363 -10.38 -17.65 12.48
CA LEU A 363 -10.99 -18.08 11.24
C LEU A 363 -12.14 -17.14 10.85
N GLU A 364 -12.66 -17.28 9.63
CA GLU A 364 -13.70 -16.40 9.09
C GLU A 364 -15.00 -16.39 9.93
N ASP A 365 -15.34 -17.48 10.56
CA ASP A 365 -16.49 -17.62 11.44
C ASP A 365 -16.28 -17.03 12.85
N GLY A 366 -15.07 -16.50 13.14
CA GLY A 366 -14.68 -15.96 14.44
C GLY A 366 -14.15 -17.00 15.42
N THR A 367 -14.01 -18.26 15.01
CA THR A 367 -13.39 -19.31 15.82
C THR A 367 -11.89 -19.07 15.98
N ILE A 368 -11.38 -19.13 17.20
CA ILE A 368 -9.94 -18.97 17.46
C ILE A 368 -9.32 -20.34 17.72
N ILE A 369 -8.33 -20.66 16.88
CA ILE A 369 -7.50 -21.86 17.02
C ILE A 369 -6.14 -21.45 17.58
N THR A 370 -5.61 -22.20 18.52
CA THR A 370 -4.29 -21.96 19.12
C THR A 370 -3.36 -23.15 18.92
N ALA A 371 -2.07 -22.87 18.92
CA ALA A 371 -1.04 -23.90 18.96
C ALA A 371 0.17 -23.43 19.77
N LYS A 372 0.95 -24.38 20.25
CA LYS A 372 2.23 -24.16 20.93
C LYS A 372 3.36 -24.89 20.25
N SER A 373 4.59 -24.45 20.47
CA SER A 373 5.75 -25.21 20.01
C SER A 373 5.89 -26.53 20.77
N SER A 374 6.37 -27.54 20.07
CA SER A 374 6.69 -28.87 20.57
C SER A 374 8.15 -29.24 20.21
N PRO A 375 8.67 -30.38 20.63
CA PRO A 375 9.96 -30.87 20.12
C PRO A 375 9.97 -31.07 18.60
N LEU A 376 8.84 -31.36 17.98
CA LEU A 376 8.73 -31.65 16.55
C LEU A 376 8.46 -30.41 15.70
N LEU A 377 7.60 -29.50 16.16
CA LEU A 377 7.06 -28.41 15.36
C LEU A 377 7.23 -27.04 16.03
N GLY A 378 7.51 -26.01 15.24
CA GLY A 378 7.32 -24.62 15.66
C GLY A 378 5.84 -24.29 15.92
N CYS A 379 5.56 -23.24 16.71
CA CYS A 379 4.17 -22.85 17.01
C CYS A 379 3.38 -22.45 15.75
N SER A 380 4.03 -21.82 14.77
CA SER A 380 3.47 -21.45 13.46
C SER A 380 3.07 -22.67 12.64
N ALA A 381 3.96 -23.67 12.54
CA ALA A 381 3.70 -24.91 11.83
C ALA A 381 2.58 -25.75 12.49
N ALA A 382 2.62 -25.85 13.82
CA ALA A 382 1.56 -26.50 14.58
C ALA A 382 0.20 -25.79 14.42
N LEU A 383 0.20 -24.45 14.34
CA LEU A 383 -1.00 -23.64 14.11
C LEU A 383 -1.64 -23.94 12.76
N LEU A 384 -0.83 -23.99 11.68
CA LEU A 384 -1.34 -24.34 10.34
C LEU A 384 -2.04 -25.71 10.35
N LEU A 385 -1.40 -26.73 10.93
CA LEU A 385 -2.02 -28.05 11.01
C LEU A 385 -3.31 -28.05 11.86
N ASN A 386 -3.35 -27.33 12.97
CA ASN A 386 -4.55 -27.25 13.81
C ASN A 386 -5.69 -26.52 13.09
N ALA A 387 -5.40 -25.41 12.39
CA ALA A 387 -6.38 -24.65 11.65
C ALA A 387 -6.97 -25.46 10.48
N THR A 388 -6.11 -26.12 9.70
CA THR A 388 -6.57 -26.96 8.57
C THR A 388 -7.32 -28.20 9.03
N LYS A 389 -6.93 -28.82 10.16
CA LYS A 389 -7.73 -29.90 10.79
C LYS A 389 -9.13 -29.42 11.15
N HIS A 390 -9.23 -28.30 11.84
CA HIS A 390 -10.53 -27.75 12.25
C HIS A 390 -11.42 -27.47 11.03
N LEU A 391 -10.91 -26.79 10.01
CA LEU A 391 -11.64 -26.48 8.79
C LEU A 391 -12.09 -27.74 8.02
N ALA A 392 -11.29 -28.81 8.07
CA ALA A 392 -11.64 -30.10 7.46
C ALA A 392 -12.59 -30.96 8.29
N GLY A 393 -12.98 -30.51 9.50
CA GLY A 393 -13.79 -31.32 10.44
C GLY A 393 -13.07 -32.58 10.91
N ILE A 394 -11.75 -32.53 11.09
CA ILE A 394 -10.90 -33.63 11.55
C ILE A 394 -10.69 -33.46 13.05
N ASP A 395 -10.73 -34.58 13.78
CA ASP A 395 -10.47 -34.58 15.22
C ASP A 395 -9.15 -33.89 15.57
N HIS A 396 -9.18 -33.09 16.61
CA HIS A 396 -8.02 -32.32 17.07
C HIS A 396 -6.82 -33.21 17.43
N GLU A 397 -7.05 -34.40 18.01
CA GLU A 397 -5.99 -35.33 18.39
C GLU A 397 -5.41 -36.10 17.20
N ALA A 398 -6.06 -36.06 16.03
CA ALA A 398 -5.58 -36.76 14.85
C ALA A 398 -4.24 -36.19 14.40
N LYS A 399 -3.27 -37.06 14.15
CA LYS A 399 -1.95 -36.72 13.60
C LYS A 399 -2.03 -36.79 12.08
N LEU A 400 -1.92 -35.63 11.43
CA LEU A 400 -1.90 -35.55 9.96
C LEU A 400 -0.56 -36.02 9.37
N ILE A 401 0.53 -35.82 10.10
CA ILE A 401 1.87 -36.25 9.68
C ILE A 401 2.40 -37.21 10.75
N PRO A 402 2.70 -38.46 10.41
CA PRO A 402 3.31 -39.42 11.34
C PRO A 402 4.69 -38.92 11.83
N GLN A 403 5.00 -39.13 13.09
CA GLN A 403 6.26 -38.77 13.70
C GLN A 403 7.47 -39.38 12.94
N SER A 404 7.31 -40.61 12.45
CA SER A 404 8.31 -41.30 11.63
C SER A 404 8.69 -40.60 10.33
N LEU A 405 7.88 -39.64 9.85
CA LEU A 405 8.22 -38.81 8.71
C LEU A 405 8.83 -37.46 9.14
N ILE A 406 8.54 -36.98 10.34
CA ILE A 406 9.09 -35.72 10.87
C ILE A 406 10.54 -35.91 11.32
N GLU A 407 10.85 -36.99 12.03
CA GLU A 407 12.18 -37.26 12.60
C GLU A 407 13.30 -37.30 11.55
N PRO A 408 13.15 -37.97 10.38
CA PRO A 408 14.15 -37.95 9.33
C PRO A 408 14.40 -36.54 8.77
N VAL A 409 13.34 -35.70 8.65
CA VAL A 409 13.49 -34.30 8.23
C VAL A 409 14.29 -33.50 9.27
N GLN A 410 13.99 -33.68 10.57
CA GLN A 410 14.77 -33.07 11.66
C GLN A 410 16.24 -33.49 11.63
N LYS A 411 16.53 -34.76 11.41
CA LYS A 411 17.88 -35.31 11.30
C LYS A 411 18.62 -34.67 10.11
N THR A 412 17.99 -34.63 8.94
CA THR A 412 18.55 -33.98 7.76
C THR A 412 18.88 -32.52 8.06
N LYS A 413 17.96 -31.81 8.67
CA LYS A 413 18.09 -30.39 9.01
C LYS A 413 19.25 -30.11 9.98
N THR A 414 19.38 -30.93 11.02
CA THR A 414 20.39 -30.72 12.07
C THR A 414 21.74 -31.32 11.74
N GLU A 415 21.77 -32.58 11.28
CA GLU A 415 23.04 -33.30 11.08
C GLU A 415 23.69 -32.96 9.74
N TYR A 416 22.94 -32.81 8.65
CA TYR A 416 23.51 -32.57 7.33
C TYR A 416 23.52 -31.09 6.92
N LEU A 417 22.52 -30.29 7.35
CA LEU A 417 22.43 -28.89 7.00
C LEU A 417 22.86 -27.94 8.13
N GLY A 418 23.22 -28.47 9.30
CA GLY A 418 23.81 -27.71 10.41
C GLY A 418 22.84 -26.75 11.11
N ALA A 419 21.52 -26.93 10.94
CA ALA A 419 20.54 -26.09 11.61
C ALA A 419 20.54 -26.35 13.14
N LYS A 420 20.55 -25.29 13.93
CA LYS A 420 20.50 -25.40 15.41
C LYS A 420 19.12 -25.77 15.95
N ASN A 421 18.06 -25.43 15.20
CA ASN A 421 16.67 -25.70 15.61
C ASN A 421 16.11 -26.92 14.88
N PRO A 422 15.83 -28.02 15.55
CA PRO A 422 15.27 -29.24 14.94
C PRO A 422 13.81 -29.10 14.53
N ARG A 423 13.04 -28.16 15.11
CA ARG A 423 11.63 -28.02 14.86
C ARG A 423 11.35 -27.68 13.40
N LEU A 424 10.34 -28.32 12.81
CA LEU A 424 9.90 -28.02 11.46
C LEU A 424 9.23 -26.65 11.40
N HIS A 425 9.57 -25.90 10.35
CA HIS A 425 8.93 -24.66 9.95
C HIS A 425 7.69 -24.92 9.09
N THR A 426 6.96 -23.88 8.74
CA THR A 426 5.69 -23.97 8.00
C THR A 426 5.85 -24.59 6.61
N ASP A 427 6.91 -24.26 5.88
CA ASP A 427 7.20 -24.83 4.56
C ASP A 427 7.52 -26.32 4.63
N GLU A 428 8.38 -26.73 5.57
CA GLU A 428 8.74 -28.12 5.79
C GLU A 428 7.52 -28.97 6.14
N VAL A 429 6.64 -28.43 6.98
CA VAL A 429 5.37 -29.10 7.35
C VAL A 429 4.41 -29.20 6.17
N LEU A 430 4.29 -28.16 5.33
CA LEU A 430 3.44 -28.21 4.15
C LEU A 430 3.93 -29.23 3.12
N VAL A 431 5.25 -29.32 2.91
CA VAL A 431 5.86 -30.36 2.06
C VAL A 431 5.57 -31.75 2.61
N ALA A 432 5.80 -31.97 3.92
CA ALA A 432 5.52 -33.24 4.56
C ALA A 432 4.05 -33.63 4.47
N LEU A 433 3.13 -32.66 4.71
CA LEU A 433 1.68 -32.87 4.57
C LEU A 433 1.28 -33.25 3.15
N SER A 434 1.89 -32.59 2.15
CA SER A 434 1.63 -32.90 0.73
C SER A 434 2.03 -34.34 0.40
N VAL A 435 3.17 -34.82 0.89
CA VAL A 435 3.60 -36.21 0.68
C VAL A 435 2.63 -37.21 1.34
N VAL A 436 2.18 -36.93 2.58
CA VAL A 436 1.23 -37.81 3.28
C VAL A 436 -0.14 -37.80 2.63
N SER A 437 -0.54 -36.68 2.04
CA SER A 437 -1.86 -36.52 1.40
C SER A 437 -2.10 -37.44 0.21
N GLU A 438 -1.03 -38.00 -0.39
CA GLU A 438 -1.14 -39.00 -1.46
C GLU A 438 -1.72 -40.36 -0.99
N SER A 439 -1.54 -40.68 0.29
CA SER A 439 -1.95 -41.96 0.87
C SER A 439 -2.95 -41.88 2.05
N ASP A 440 -3.12 -40.69 2.63
CA ASP A 440 -4.04 -40.46 3.74
C ASP A 440 -5.11 -39.41 3.40
N GLU A 441 -6.36 -39.84 3.34
CA GLU A 441 -7.51 -39.00 3.01
C GLU A 441 -7.70 -37.82 3.96
N ARG A 442 -7.39 -37.96 5.24
CA ARG A 442 -7.53 -36.88 6.24
C ARG A 442 -6.52 -35.79 5.94
N SER A 443 -5.27 -36.17 5.65
CA SER A 443 -4.20 -35.24 5.31
C SER A 443 -4.50 -34.49 4.01
N ARG A 444 -5.11 -35.15 3.01
CA ARG A 444 -5.56 -34.51 1.78
C ARG A 444 -6.65 -33.47 2.05
N ARG A 445 -7.70 -33.85 2.79
CA ARG A 445 -8.76 -32.92 3.16
C ARG A 445 -8.27 -31.72 3.96
N ALA A 446 -7.28 -31.91 4.85
CA ALA A 446 -6.65 -30.81 5.58
C ALA A 446 -5.84 -29.88 4.64
N LEU A 447 -5.06 -30.45 3.71
CA LEU A 447 -4.28 -29.67 2.74
C LEU A 447 -5.18 -28.79 1.85
N GLU A 448 -6.31 -29.31 1.41
CA GLU A 448 -7.30 -28.60 0.60
C GLU A 448 -7.92 -27.38 1.31
N GLN A 449 -7.78 -27.28 2.64
CA GLN A 449 -8.28 -26.12 3.40
C GLN A 449 -7.36 -24.89 3.38
N LEU A 450 -6.14 -24.98 2.86
CA LEU A 450 -5.20 -23.87 2.84
C LEU A 450 -5.77 -22.58 2.23
N PRO A 451 -6.55 -22.60 1.13
CA PRO A 451 -7.17 -21.39 0.58
C PRO A 451 -8.15 -20.70 1.53
N ASN A 452 -8.76 -21.44 2.45
CA ASN A 452 -9.73 -20.93 3.43
C ASN A 452 -9.07 -20.16 4.60
N LEU A 453 -7.72 -20.14 4.66
CA LEU A 453 -6.96 -19.31 5.60
C LEU A 453 -6.79 -17.87 5.13
N ARG A 454 -7.18 -17.54 3.91
CA ARG A 454 -7.08 -16.20 3.37
C ARG A 454 -7.88 -15.21 4.23
N ASN A 455 -7.28 -14.06 4.51
CA ASN A 455 -7.82 -12.99 5.37
C ASN A 455 -7.96 -13.34 6.87
N CYS A 456 -7.59 -14.55 7.28
CA CYS A 456 -7.54 -14.92 8.70
C CYS A 456 -6.48 -14.10 9.42
N GLN A 457 -6.78 -13.70 10.68
CA GLN A 457 -5.85 -12.97 11.53
C GLN A 457 -4.99 -13.95 12.32
N VAL A 458 -3.68 -13.70 12.36
CA VAL A 458 -2.70 -14.58 13.02
C VAL A 458 -1.82 -13.76 13.95
N HIS A 459 -1.53 -14.30 15.13
CA HIS A 459 -0.54 -13.75 16.04
C HIS A 459 0.40 -14.84 16.58
N SER A 460 1.68 -14.48 16.73
CA SER A 460 2.69 -15.32 17.38
C SER A 460 3.36 -14.58 18.52
N THR A 461 3.52 -15.25 19.66
CA THR A 461 4.19 -14.69 20.85
C THR A 461 5.72 -14.61 20.72
N VAL A 462 6.24 -14.79 19.52
CA VAL A 462 7.67 -14.72 19.19
C VAL A 462 7.83 -14.31 17.74
N MET A 463 8.89 -13.59 17.43
CA MET A 463 9.27 -13.29 16.05
C MET A 463 9.46 -14.58 15.26
N LEU A 464 8.71 -14.72 14.18
CA LEU A 464 8.81 -15.87 13.29
C LEU A 464 9.98 -15.72 12.31
N SER A 465 10.48 -16.84 11.84
CA SER A 465 11.48 -16.88 10.77
C SER A 465 10.94 -16.21 9.49
N GLU A 466 11.84 -15.78 8.62
CA GLU A 466 11.43 -15.19 7.33
C GLU A 466 10.62 -16.18 6.49
N VAL A 467 10.93 -17.47 6.55
CA VAL A 467 10.22 -18.54 5.86
C VAL A 467 8.77 -18.62 6.35
N ASP A 468 8.56 -18.68 7.67
CA ASP A 468 7.22 -18.73 8.26
C ASP A 468 6.42 -17.48 7.89
N ARG A 469 7.02 -16.29 7.98
CA ARG A 469 6.38 -15.01 7.59
C ARG A 469 5.95 -15.01 6.12
N LYS A 470 6.82 -15.50 5.22
CA LYS A 470 6.52 -15.61 3.78
C LYS A 470 5.36 -16.56 3.49
N ILE A 471 5.27 -17.70 4.19
CA ILE A 471 4.18 -18.66 4.02
C ILE A 471 2.83 -18.03 4.42
N PHE A 472 2.73 -17.44 5.62
CA PHE A 472 1.49 -16.77 6.03
C PHE A 472 1.09 -15.63 5.07
N LYS A 473 2.06 -14.87 4.58
CA LYS A 473 1.81 -13.83 3.56
C LYS A 473 1.26 -14.42 2.26
N LYS A 474 1.83 -15.53 1.78
CA LYS A 474 1.35 -16.23 0.56
C LYS A 474 -0.06 -16.82 0.75
N LEU A 475 -0.37 -17.30 1.94
CA LEU A 475 -1.72 -17.75 2.31
C LEU A 475 -2.72 -16.59 2.46
N GLY A 476 -2.23 -15.34 2.43
CA GLY A 476 -3.08 -14.15 2.58
C GLY A 476 -3.52 -13.87 4.00
N CYS A 477 -2.81 -14.40 5.01
CA CYS A 477 -3.10 -14.15 6.42
C CYS A 477 -2.57 -12.80 6.90
N GLY A 478 -3.29 -12.15 7.82
CA GLY A 478 -2.85 -10.97 8.56
C GLY A 478 -1.98 -11.34 9.77
N LEU A 479 -0.68 -11.61 9.56
CA LEU A 479 0.24 -12.03 10.60
C LEU A 479 0.80 -10.85 11.40
N THR A 480 0.85 -11.03 12.74
CA THR A 480 1.61 -10.19 13.69
C THR A 480 2.45 -11.06 14.62
N CYS A 481 3.53 -10.51 15.18
CA CYS A 481 4.39 -11.21 16.11
C CYS A 481 4.79 -10.28 17.26
N ASP A 482 4.91 -10.81 18.49
CA ASP A 482 5.59 -10.08 19.56
C ASP A 482 7.08 -9.88 19.19
N PRO A 483 7.69 -8.72 19.52
CA PRO A 483 9.07 -8.40 19.15
C PRO A 483 10.09 -9.13 20.05
N VAL A 484 9.85 -10.40 20.31
CA VAL A 484 10.68 -11.26 21.16
C VAL A 484 11.43 -12.26 20.28
N ARG A 485 12.76 -12.18 20.27
CA ARG A 485 13.59 -13.19 19.61
C ARG A 485 13.68 -14.44 20.47
N LYS A 486 13.52 -15.58 19.86
CA LYS A 486 13.78 -16.87 20.52
C LYS A 486 15.26 -17.00 20.80
N LYS A 487 15.64 -17.10 22.07
CA LYS A 487 17.00 -17.47 22.49
C LYS A 487 17.37 -18.87 22.07
#